data_f726b610a22dc20d69afd5a39ef55a2e
#
_entry.id   f726b610a22dc20d69afd5a39ef55a2e
#
_cell.length_a   1.000
_cell.length_b   1.000
_cell.length_c   1.000
_cell.angle_alpha   90.00
_cell.angle_beta   90.00
_cell.angle_gamma   90.00
#
_symmetry.space_group_name_H-M   'P 1'
#
loop_
_entity.id
_entity.type
_entity.pdbx_description
1 polymer ?
#
loop_
_entity_poly.entity_id
_entity_poly.type
_entity_poly.pdbx_seq_one_letter_code
_entity_poly.pdbx_strand_id
1 'polypeptide(L)' 'MSMGEIPGVDALRSIDLVWTLRDIKAKRTGLLPPDRDHLRELIELGLIEMREDVPVITNAGHQVLD' A
#
# COMPACT_ATOMS: atom_id res chain seq x y z
N MET A 1 5.24 -3.46 -19.42
CA MET A 1 4.84 -3.74 -18.04
C MET A 1 4.76 -2.42 -17.28
N SER A 2 3.61 -2.07 -16.76
CA SER A 2 3.48 -0.80 -16.06
C SER A 2 3.86 -0.99 -14.59
N MET A 3 4.76 -0.14 -14.11
CA MET A 3 5.11 -0.11 -12.71
C MET A 3 4.04 0.65 -11.94
N GLY A 4 3.63 0.09 -10.82
CA GLY A 4 2.67 0.76 -9.96
C GLY A 4 1.21 0.46 -10.24
N GLU A 5 0.92 -0.49 -11.12
CA GLU A 5 -0.46 -0.95 -11.29
C GLU A 5 -0.76 -2.11 -10.36
N ILE A 6 -1.90 -2.01 -9.69
CA ILE A 6 -2.41 -3.07 -8.84
C ILE A 6 -3.54 -3.76 -9.60
N PRO A 7 -3.46 -5.08 -9.82
CA PRO A 7 -4.52 -5.79 -10.54
C PRO A 7 -5.88 -5.60 -9.89
N GLY A 8 -6.89 -5.33 -10.71
CA GLY A 8 -8.26 -5.15 -10.24
C GLY A 8 -8.58 -3.77 -9.70
N VAL A 9 -7.66 -2.82 -9.80
CA VAL A 9 -7.83 -1.46 -9.30
C VAL A 9 -7.65 -0.47 -10.44
N ASP A 10 -8.44 0.61 -10.45
CA ASP A 10 -8.29 1.68 -11.43
C ASP A 10 -6.88 2.24 -11.43
N ALA A 11 -6.41 2.69 -12.58
CA ALA A 11 -5.05 3.23 -12.71
C ALA A 11 -4.80 4.40 -11.75
N LEU A 12 -5.74 5.35 -11.64
CA LEU A 12 -5.60 6.48 -10.73
C LEU A 12 -5.59 6.04 -9.26
N ARG A 13 -6.48 5.12 -8.91
CA ARG A 13 -6.54 4.57 -7.56
C ARG A 13 -5.28 3.78 -7.24
N SER A 14 -4.80 3.04 -8.23
CA SER A 14 -3.58 2.26 -8.11
C SER A 14 -2.38 3.14 -7.79
N ILE A 15 -2.26 4.30 -8.43
CA ILE A 15 -1.18 5.24 -8.16
C ILE A 15 -1.22 5.70 -6.70
N ASP A 16 -2.40 6.08 -6.21
CA ASP A 16 -2.55 6.51 -4.81
C ASP A 16 -2.16 5.39 -3.84
N LEU A 17 -2.61 4.18 -4.12
CA LEU A 17 -2.30 3.03 -3.28
C LEU A 17 -0.81 2.69 -3.30
N VAL A 18 -0.18 2.81 -4.45
CA VAL A 18 1.27 2.56 -4.57
C VAL A 18 2.06 3.59 -3.77
N TRP A 19 1.69 4.87 -3.81
CA TRP A 19 2.35 5.89 -3.00
C TRP A 19 2.19 5.61 -1.51
N THR A 20 0.98 5.22 -1.08
CA THR A 20 0.72 4.85 0.30
C THR A 20 1.59 3.65 0.70
N LEU A 21 1.66 2.65 -0.17
CA LEU A 21 2.45 1.46 0.07
C LEU A 21 3.94 1.78 0.20
N ARG A 22 4.45 2.68 -0.63
CA ARG A 22 5.83 3.16 -0.54
C ARG A 22 6.11 3.85 0.79
N ASP A 23 5.17 4.67 1.26
CA ASP A 23 5.31 5.34 2.53
C ASP A 23 5.36 4.33 3.69
N ILE A 24 4.54 3.29 3.61
CA ILE A 24 4.56 2.21 4.60
C ILE A 24 5.90 1.48 4.57
N LYS A 25 6.39 1.15 3.38
CA LYS A 25 7.69 0.50 3.22
C LYS A 25 8.82 1.34 3.79
N ALA A 26 8.76 2.66 3.59
CA ALA A 26 9.77 3.60 4.07
C ALA A 26 9.57 4.00 5.53
N LYS A 27 8.51 3.52 6.18
CA LYS A 27 8.17 3.84 7.56
C LYS A 27 7.94 5.33 7.79
N ARG A 28 7.32 6.01 6.82
CA ARG A 28 7.03 7.45 6.89
C ARG A 28 5.66 7.77 7.47
N THR A 29 4.93 6.77 7.88
CA THR A 29 3.55 6.93 8.35
C THR A 29 3.45 7.73 9.64
N GLY A 30 4.55 7.91 10.35
CA GLY A 30 4.55 8.71 11.57
C GLY A 30 4.43 10.21 11.34
N LEU A 31 4.83 10.70 10.16
CA LEU A 31 4.74 12.12 9.81
C LEU A 31 3.41 12.46 9.16
N LEU A 32 2.96 11.62 8.24
CA LEU A 32 1.70 11.79 7.52
C LEU A 32 0.96 10.45 7.57
N PRO A 33 0.00 10.31 8.49
CA PRO A 33 -0.77 9.07 8.57
C PRO A 33 -1.46 8.79 7.24
N PRO A 34 -1.42 7.55 6.76
CA PRO A 34 -2.10 7.22 5.51
C PRO A 34 -3.62 7.29 5.67
N ASP A 35 -4.31 7.51 4.56
CA ASP A 35 -5.75 7.53 4.53
C ASP A 35 -6.29 6.15 4.95
N ARG A 36 -7.32 6.15 5.80
CA ARG A 36 -7.92 4.91 6.28
C ARG A 36 -8.49 4.07 5.16
N ASP A 37 -9.09 4.71 4.17
CA ASP A 37 -9.65 4.00 3.03
C ASP A 37 -8.57 3.31 2.23
N HIS A 38 -7.43 3.97 2.06
CA HIS A 38 -6.28 3.39 1.38
C HIS A 38 -5.72 2.20 2.17
N LEU A 39 -5.61 2.34 3.49
CA LEU A 39 -5.15 1.25 4.34
C LEU A 39 -6.06 0.04 4.24
N ARG A 40 -7.38 0.26 4.33
CA ARG A 40 -8.35 -0.81 4.23
C ARG A 40 -8.22 -1.54 2.90
N GLU A 41 -8.12 -0.78 1.82
CA GLU A 41 -8.03 -1.36 0.49
C GLU A 41 -6.74 -2.17 0.32
N LEU A 42 -5.63 -1.66 0.83
CA LEU A 42 -4.36 -2.41 0.78
C LEU A 42 -4.44 -3.70 1.59
N ILE A 43 -5.14 -3.68 2.74
CA ILE A 43 -5.35 -4.88 3.52
C ILE A 43 -6.21 -5.89 2.75
N GLU A 44 -7.28 -5.44 2.13
CA GLU A 44 -8.17 -6.30 1.34
C GLU A 44 -7.45 -6.92 0.15
N LEU A 45 -6.52 -6.18 -0.44
CA LEU A 45 -5.70 -6.67 -1.55
C LEU A 45 -4.56 -7.57 -1.09
N GLY A 46 -4.34 -7.68 0.22
CA GLY A 46 -3.28 -8.51 0.76
C GLY A 46 -1.89 -7.91 0.62
N LEU A 47 -1.80 -6.60 0.39
CA LEU A 47 -0.52 -5.92 0.17
C LEU A 47 0.12 -5.43 1.46
N ILE A 48 -0.68 -5.26 2.51
CA ILE A 48 -0.20 -4.93 3.85
C ILE A 48 -0.96 -5.76 4.89
N GLU A 49 -0.40 -5.83 6.08
CA GLU A 49 -1.08 -6.39 7.25
C GLU A 49 -0.87 -5.46 8.43
N MET A 50 -1.77 -5.54 9.40
CA MET A 50 -1.65 -4.74 10.62
C MET A 50 -0.99 -5.58 11.70
N ARG A 51 0.08 -5.06 12.29
CA ARG A 51 0.76 -5.68 13.43
C ARG A 51 0.87 -4.66 14.53
N GLU A 52 0.24 -4.92 15.65
CA GLU A 52 0.25 -4.00 16.81
C GLU A 52 -0.16 -2.58 16.39
N ASP A 53 -1.22 -2.50 15.57
CA ASP A 53 -1.76 -1.25 15.04
C ASP A 53 -0.82 -0.51 14.09
N VAL A 54 0.22 -1.18 13.62
CA VAL A 54 1.16 -0.61 12.65
C VAL A 54 1.03 -1.34 11.32
N PRO A 55 0.88 -0.63 10.19
CA PRO A 55 0.83 -1.28 8.89
C PRO A 55 2.20 -1.79 8.50
N VAL A 56 2.23 -3.04 8.01
CA VAL A 56 3.46 -3.69 7.57
C VAL A 56 3.24 -4.22 6.16
N ILE A 57 4.19 -3.97 5.27
CA ILE A 57 4.10 -4.44 3.89
C ILE A 57 4.29 -5.96 3.84
N THR A 58 3.47 -6.63 3.02
CA THR A 58 3.57 -8.07 2.79
C THR A 58 4.49 -8.37 1.61
N ASN A 59 4.78 -9.65 1.39
CA ASN A 59 5.54 -10.05 0.19
C ASN A 59 4.84 -9.62 -1.08
N ALA A 60 3.51 -9.75 -1.13
CA ALA A 60 2.74 -9.28 -2.28
C ALA A 60 2.88 -7.78 -2.47
N GLY A 61 2.91 -7.00 -1.38
CA GLY A 61 3.13 -5.57 -1.44
C GLY A 61 4.51 -5.24 -2.00
N HIS A 62 5.54 -5.95 -1.59
CA HIS A 62 6.89 -5.77 -2.13
C HIS A 62 6.92 -6.03 -3.63
N GLN A 63 6.21 -7.06 -4.09
CA GLN A 63 6.15 -7.38 -5.51
C GLN A 63 5.53 -6.27 -6.34
N VAL A 64 4.55 -5.57 -5.80
CA VAL A 64 3.92 -4.44 -6.49
C VAL A 64 4.91 -3.30 -6.67
N LEU A 65 5.81 -3.09 -5.69
CA LEU A 65 6.78 -2.00 -5.73
C LEU A 65 8.05 -2.33 -6.51
N ASP A 66 8.31 -3.57 -6.74
CA ASP A 66 9.54 -4.01 -7.44
C ASP A 66 9.40 -3.89 -8.97
#